data_b4b2ca97bdfb8cba28c5fdeee9435e5c
#
_entry.id   b4b2ca97bdfb8cba28c5fdeee9435e5c
#
_cell.length_a   1.000
_cell.length_b   1.000
_cell.length_c   1.000
_cell.angle_alpha   90.00
_cell.angle_beta   90.00
_cell.angle_gamma   90.00
#
_symmetry.space_group_name_H-M   'P 1'
#
loop_
_entity.id
_entity.type
_entity.pdbx_description
1 polymer ?
#
loop_
_entity_poly.entity_id
_entity_poly.type
_entity_poly.pdbx_seq_one_letter_code
_entity_poly.pdbx_strand_id
1 'polypeptide(L)'
;LTDEEIAANFERVTGYIREHEEITNVLLSGGDSFLNSNETIARYLDALTPIGHLNYIRFGTRTPVTWPERIDEALCETLARYTAQKTIFVVTQFNHPREITPESAAAVAALRRAGCIVRNQTVLLRGVNDDPAVLGELLASLTAIGCLPYYIFQCRPVTGVKNMFQVPMERGIEIVENAKRLVSGMDKAVKYCLSHPAGKLEILTKTGEDELLFRFHEAKDPTRCGQVFRHRTLPDGCWLPDELTLD
;
A
#
# COMPACT_ATOMS: atom_id res chain seq x y z
N LEU A 1 -26.33 -3.86 -7.97
CA LEU A 1 -26.14 -2.95 -9.12
C LEU A 1 -26.30 -3.75 -10.40
N THR A 2 -27.07 -3.24 -11.33
CA THR A 2 -27.17 -3.79 -12.70
C THR A 2 -25.93 -3.43 -13.53
N ASP A 3 -25.71 -4.14 -14.63
CA ASP A 3 -24.60 -3.82 -15.55
C ASP A 3 -24.69 -2.38 -16.10
N GLU A 4 -25.91 -1.90 -16.32
CA GLU A 4 -26.17 -0.51 -16.76
C GLU A 4 -25.80 0.51 -15.67
N GLU A 5 -26.14 0.25 -14.40
CA GLU A 5 -25.75 1.11 -13.27
C GLU A 5 -24.23 1.12 -13.06
N ILE A 6 -23.56 -0.02 -13.24
CA ILE A 6 -22.11 -0.13 -13.17
C ILE A 6 -21.46 0.69 -14.31
N ALA A 7 -21.97 0.58 -15.53
CA ALA A 7 -21.47 1.32 -16.67
C ALA A 7 -21.67 2.83 -16.50
N ALA A 8 -22.88 3.27 -16.10
CA ALA A 8 -23.17 4.69 -15.86
C ALA A 8 -22.32 5.28 -14.73
N ASN A 9 -22.08 4.52 -13.64
CA ASN A 9 -21.19 4.95 -12.57
C ASN A 9 -19.73 5.06 -13.05
N PHE A 10 -19.29 4.14 -13.91
CA PHE A 10 -17.94 4.19 -14.46
C PHE A 10 -17.72 5.43 -15.34
N GLU A 11 -18.65 5.75 -16.24
CA GLU A 11 -18.59 6.96 -17.08
C GLU A 11 -18.60 8.25 -16.23
N ARG A 12 -19.43 8.30 -15.19
CA ARG A 12 -19.47 9.44 -14.27
C ARG A 12 -18.13 9.64 -13.54
N VAL A 13 -17.52 8.54 -13.06
CA VAL A 13 -16.22 8.60 -12.37
C VAL A 13 -15.12 9.01 -13.33
N THR A 14 -15.07 8.47 -14.53
CA THR A 14 -14.04 8.83 -15.52
C THR A 14 -14.23 10.25 -16.05
N GLY A 15 -15.49 10.72 -16.20
CA GLY A 15 -15.83 12.11 -16.49
C GLY A 15 -15.29 13.04 -15.41
N TYR A 16 -15.60 12.75 -14.14
CA TYR A 16 -15.08 13.52 -13.01
C TYR A 16 -13.55 13.60 -13.01
N ILE A 17 -12.87 12.49 -13.23
CA ILE A 17 -11.39 12.47 -13.29
C ILE A 17 -10.88 13.38 -14.43
N ARG A 18 -11.54 13.39 -15.60
CA ARG A 18 -11.12 14.23 -16.73
C ARG A 18 -11.27 15.72 -16.45
N GLU A 19 -12.27 16.11 -15.67
CA GLU A 19 -12.58 17.51 -15.32
C GLU A 19 -11.70 18.03 -14.16
N HIS A 20 -11.02 17.14 -13.44
CA HIS A 20 -10.23 17.44 -12.23
C HIS A 20 -8.75 17.19 -12.46
N GLU A 21 -8.05 18.18 -13.02
CA GLU A 21 -6.62 18.07 -13.37
C GLU A 21 -5.70 17.91 -12.15
N GLU A 22 -6.16 18.27 -10.95
CA GLU A 22 -5.46 18.01 -9.69
C GLU A 22 -5.37 16.53 -9.32
N ILE A 23 -6.18 15.66 -9.94
CA ILE A 23 -6.09 14.21 -9.78
C ILE A 23 -4.96 13.68 -10.66
N THR A 24 -3.80 13.47 -10.09
CA THR A 24 -2.62 13.02 -10.82
C THR A 24 -2.46 11.50 -10.91
N ASN A 25 -3.26 10.75 -10.20
CA ASN A 25 -3.23 9.28 -10.21
C ASN A 25 -4.55 8.67 -9.73
N VAL A 26 -4.77 7.41 -10.10
CA VAL A 26 -5.95 6.63 -9.70
C VAL A 26 -5.51 5.32 -9.07
N LEU A 27 -6.17 4.90 -8.00
CA LEU A 27 -6.06 3.58 -7.41
C LEU A 27 -7.33 2.77 -7.70
N LEU A 28 -7.18 1.73 -8.50
CA LEU A 28 -8.19 0.70 -8.69
C LEU A 28 -8.13 -0.25 -7.50
N SER A 29 -9.17 -0.23 -6.69
CA SER A 29 -9.28 -0.96 -5.43
C SER A 29 -10.74 -1.40 -5.23
N GLY A 30 -11.07 -1.92 -4.07
CA GLY A 30 -12.39 -2.44 -3.75
C GLY A 30 -12.23 -3.74 -3.02
N GLY A 31 -12.75 -4.88 -3.50
CA GLY A 31 -12.34 -6.20 -3.02
C GLY A 31 -10.86 -6.43 -3.36
N ASP A 32 -10.60 -7.19 -4.40
CA ASP A 32 -9.26 -7.26 -4.99
C ASP A 32 -9.37 -6.91 -6.48
N SER A 33 -8.54 -5.96 -6.94
CA SER A 33 -8.68 -5.41 -8.29
C SER A 33 -8.40 -6.43 -9.40
N PHE A 34 -7.59 -7.46 -9.14
CA PHE A 34 -7.27 -8.50 -10.10
C PHE A 34 -8.25 -9.69 -10.10
N LEU A 35 -9.26 -9.69 -9.21
CA LEU A 35 -10.39 -10.61 -9.32
C LEU A 35 -11.38 -10.22 -10.42
N ASN A 36 -11.29 -9.00 -10.95
CA ASN A 36 -12.02 -8.61 -12.15
C ASN A 36 -11.53 -9.39 -13.38
N SER A 37 -12.40 -9.56 -14.38
CA SER A 37 -11.99 -10.16 -15.65
C SER A 37 -10.97 -9.28 -16.39
N ASN A 38 -10.20 -9.88 -17.32
CA ASN A 38 -9.21 -9.13 -18.11
C ASN A 38 -9.90 -8.06 -18.98
N GLU A 39 -11.12 -8.32 -19.46
CA GLU A 39 -11.94 -7.34 -20.21
C GLU A 39 -12.32 -6.14 -19.33
N THR A 40 -12.69 -6.38 -18.07
CA THR A 40 -13.00 -5.30 -17.12
C THR A 40 -11.74 -4.47 -16.80
N ILE A 41 -10.61 -5.14 -16.59
CA ILE A 41 -9.32 -4.45 -16.37
C ILE A 41 -8.94 -3.62 -17.60
N ALA A 42 -9.07 -4.19 -18.80
CA ALA A 42 -8.81 -3.47 -20.07
C ALA A 42 -9.72 -2.25 -20.19
N ARG A 43 -11.03 -2.37 -19.92
CA ARG A 43 -11.98 -1.25 -19.96
C ARG A 43 -11.59 -0.11 -19.02
N TYR A 44 -11.07 -0.42 -17.82
CA TYR A 44 -10.57 0.62 -16.92
C TYR A 44 -9.34 1.31 -17.50
N LEU A 45 -8.42 0.55 -18.07
CA LEU A 45 -7.19 1.10 -18.65
C LEU A 45 -7.47 1.88 -19.93
N ASP A 46 -8.39 1.44 -20.81
CA ASP A 46 -8.85 2.18 -21.99
C ASP A 46 -9.38 3.56 -21.64
N ALA A 47 -10.14 3.67 -20.54
CA ALA A 47 -10.73 4.93 -20.13
C ALA A 47 -9.76 5.87 -19.41
N LEU A 48 -8.79 5.33 -18.66
CA LEU A 48 -7.90 6.10 -17.79
C LEU A 48 -6.58 6.47 -18.48
N THR A 49 -6.03 5.58 -19.33
CA THR A 49 -4.74 5.80 -19.98
C THR A 49 -4.69 7.06 -20.84
N PRO A 50 -5.75 7.44 -21.60
CA PRO A 50 -5.74 8.65 -22.42
C PRO A 50 -5.80 9.96 -21.64
N ILE A 51 -6.08 9.92 -20.32
CA ILE A 51 -6.19 11.13 -19.50
C ILE A 51 -4.77 11.67 -19.24
N GLY A 52 -4.46 12.82 -19.84
CA GLY A 52 -3.09 13.37 -19.90
C GLY A 52 -2.50 13.73 -18.53
N HIS A 53 -3.29 14.30 -17.63
CA HIS A 53 -2.84 14.71 -16.29
C HIS A 53 -2.68 13.54 -15.31
N LEU A 54 -3.18 12.33 -15.62
CA LEU A 54 -2.86 11.16 -14.84
C LEU A 54 -1.42 10.69 -15.13
N ASN A 55 -0.55 10.82 -14.14
CA ASN A 55 0.84 10.38 -14.25
C ASN A 55 0.98 8.85 -14.20
N TYR A 56 0.13 8.19 -13.41
CA TYR A 56 0.15 6.74 -13.24
C TYR A 56 -1.19 6.18 -12.74
N ILE A 57 -1.38 4.88 -12.98
CA ILE A 57 -2.52 4.09 -12.51
C ILE A 57 -1.99 3.03 -11.54
N ARG A 58 -2.73 2.79 -10.45
CA ARG A 58 -2.38 1.77 -9.44
C ARG A 58 -3.46 0.72 -9.35
N PHE A 59 -3.06 -0.53 -9.25
CA PHE A 59 -3.91 -1.65 -8.85
C PHE A 59 -3.55 -2.08 -7.44
N GLY A 60 -4.56 -2.11 -6.54
CA GLY A 60 -4.41 -2.67 -5.20
C GLY A 60 -4.86 -4.13 -5.23
N THR A 61 -3.95 -5.07 -5.01
CA THR A 61 -4.25 -6.50 -5.10
C THR A 61 -3.39 -7.34 -4.16
N ARG A 62 -3.96 -8.39 -3.63
CA ARG A 62 -3.24 -9.42 -2.87
C ARG A 62 -3.09 -10.74 -3.65
N THR A 63 -3.57 -10.80 -4.89
CA THR A 63 -3.51 -12.03 -5.71
C THR A 63 -2.10 -12.60 -5.89
N PRO A 64 -1.00 -11.82 -5.99
CA PRO A 64 0.34 -12.42 -6.02
C PRO A 64 0.67 -13.30 -4.80
N VAL A 65 -0.02 -13.08 -3.67
CA VAL A 65 0.14 -13.87 -2.43
C VAL A 65 -0.94 -14.96 -2.32
N THR A 66 -2.20 -14.59 -2.57
CA THR A 66 -3.35 -15.46 -2.24
C THR A 66 -3.80 -16.34 -3.38
N TRP A 67 -3.48 -15.96 -4.60
CA TRP A 67 -3.83 -16.69 -5.83
C TRP A 67 -2.87 -16.32 -6.97
N PRO A 68 -1.57 -16.69 -6.87
CA PRO A 68 -0.54 -16.32 -7.85
C PRO A 68 -0.85 -16.77 -9.27
N GLU A 69 -1.60 -17.88 -9.44
CA GLU A 69 -1.99 -18.40 -10.76
C GLU A 69 -2.92 -17.45 -11.53
N ARG A 70 -3.58 -16.49 -10.84
CA ARG A 70 -4.36 -15.43 -11.50
C ARG A 70 -3.49 -14.48 -12.32
N ILE A 71 -2.20 -14.42 -12.02
CA ILE A 71 -1.22 -13.63 -12.79
C ILE A 71 -0.75 -14.47 -13.99
N ASP A 72 -1.71 -14.80 -14.84
CA ASP A 72 -1.49 -15.58 -16.05
C ASP A 72 -0.99 -14.73 -17.23
N GLU A 73 -0.67 -15.40 -18.35
CA GLU A 73 -0.20 -14.76 -19.57
C GLU A 73 -1.21 -13.75 -20.11
N ALA A 74 -2.51 -14.11 -20.12
CA ALA A 74 -3.57 -13.25 -20.63
C ALA A 74 -3.74 -11.94 -19.85
N LEU A 75 -3.61 -11.98 -18.52
CA LEU A 75 -3.56 -10.76 -17.70
C LEU A 75 -2.31 -9.94 -17.99
N CYS A 76 -1.15 -10.60 -18.06
CA CYS A 76 0.13 -9.94 -18.34
C CYS A 76 0.14 -9.27 -19.72
N GLU A 77 -0.38 -9.91 -20.76
CA GLU A 77 -0.55 -9.31 -22.09
C GLU A 77 -1.51 -8.12 -22.08
N THR A 78 -2.62 -8.25 -21.29
CA THR A 78 -3.56 -7.14 -21.11
C THR A 78 -2.85 -5.93 -20.51
N LEU A 79 -2.10 -6.11 -19.43
CA LEU A 79 -1.37 -5.01 -18.78
C LEU A 79 -0.26 -4.43 -19.69
N ALA A 80 0.48 -5.28 -20.40
CA ALA A 80 1.60 -4.88 -21.26
C ALA A 80 1.17 -3.92 -22.39
N ARG A 81 -0.06 -4.01 -22.88
CA ARG A 81 -0.61 -3.09 -23.90
C ARG A 81 -0.63 -1.64 -23.41
N TYR A 82 -0.75 -1.40 -22.11
CA TYR A 82 -0.91 -0.07 -21.53
C TYR A 82 0.36 0.44 -20.85
N THR A 83 1.27 -0.44 -20.40
CA THR A 83 2.49 -0.03 -19.69
C THR A 83 3.45 0.77 -20.57
N ALA A 84 3.38 0.65 -21.89
CA ALA A 84 4.12 1.48 -22.83
C ALA A 84 3.59 2.93 -22.91
N GLN A 85 2.34 3.17 -22.49
CA GLN A 85 1.65 4.45 -22.61
C GLN A 85 1.49 5.16 -21.27
N LYS A 86 1.33 4.39 -20.19
CA LYS A 86 1.09 4.90 -18.85
C LYS A 86 1.81 4.05 -17.81
N THR A 87 2.44 4.67 -16.84
CA THR A 87 3.04 3.94 -15.72
C THR A 87 1.95 3.22 -14.92
N ILE A 88 2.08 1.91 -14.77
CA ILE A 88 1.17 1.07 -13.99
C ILE A 88 1.91 0.53 -12.78
N PHE A 89 1.39 0.83 -11.58
CA PHE A 89 1.84 0.25 -10.33
C PHE A 89 0.91 -0.89 -9.92
N VAL A 90 1.49 -1.99 -9.50
CA VAL A 90 0.80 -3.04 -8.74
C VAL A 90 1.23 -2.92 -7.30
N VAL A 91 0.30 -2.54 -6.44
CA VAL A 91 0.51 -2.40 -5.00
C VAL A 91 -0.04 -3.64 -4.33
N THR A 92 0.87 -4.52 -3.90
CA THR A 92 0.53 -5.79 -3.27
C THR A 92 0.79 -5.77 -1.76
N GLN A 93 0.46 -6.87 -1.08
CA GLN A 93 0.59 -6.98 0.37
C GLN A 93 1.14 -8.36 0.76
N PHE A 94 2.45 -8.42 0.97
CA PHE A 94 3.14 -9.49 1.68
C PHE A 94 3.36 -9.05 3.13
N ASN A 95 3.06 -9.90 4.08
CA ASN A 95 3.22 -9.62 5.50
C ASN A 95 4.26 -10.52 6.19
N HIS A 96 4.67 -11.63 5.56
CA HIS A 96 5.61 -12.57 6.15
C HIS A 96 6.51 -13.19 5.07
N PRO A 97 7.80 -13.53 5.35
CA PRO A 97 8.68 -14.17 4.38
C PRO A 97 8.13 -15.48 3.79
N ARG A 98 7.35 -16.23 4.57
CA ARG A 98 6.69 -17.47 4.09
C ARG A 98 5.67 -17.27 2.98
N GLU A 99 5.19 -16.06 2.75
CA GLU A 99 4.30 -15.74 1.63
C GLU A 99 5.07 -15.61 0.31
N ILE A 100 6.42 -15.52 0.38
CA ILE A 100 7.28 -15.46 -0.79
C ILE A 100 7.61 -16.90 -1.21
N THR A 101 6.65 -17.54 -1.86
CA THR A 101 6.79 -18.87 -2.46
C THR A 101 7.35 -18.77 -3.88
N PRO A 102 7.81 -19.87 -4.50
CA PRO A 102 8.19 -19.86 -5.92
C PRO A 102 7.10 -19.32 -6.85
N GLU A 103 5.83 -19.65 -6.56
CA GLU A 103 4.67 -19.21 -7.35
C GLU A 103 4.42 -17.70 -7.20
N SER A 104 4.47 -17.18 -5.96
CA SER A 104 4.30 -15.75 -5.71
C SER A 104 5.45 -14.92 -6.31
N ALA A 105 6.68 -15.43 -6.24
CA ALA A 105 7.84 -14.80 -6.87
C ALA A 105 7.72 -14.82 -8.40
N ALA A 106 7.25 -15.92 -8.99
CA ALA A 106 6.97 -16.02 -10.44
C ALA A 106 5.88 -15.03 -10.88
N ALA A 107 4.82 -14.86 -10.09
CA ALA A 107 3.75 -13.88 -10.33
C ALA A 107 4.30 -12.44 -10.33
N VAL A 108 5.13 -12.08 -9.34
CA VAL A 108 5.80 -10.77 -9.29
C VAL A 108 6.69 -10.58 -10.52
N ALA A 109 7.47 -11.59 -10.89
CA ALA A 109 8.33 -11.54 -12.07
C ALA A 109 7.53 -11.38 -13.38
N ALA A 110 6.36 -12.02 -13.50
CA ALA A 110 5.45 -11.89 -14.66
C ALA A 110 4.90 -10.45 -14.78
N LEU A 111 4.41 -9.86 -13.67
CA LEU A 111 3.95 -8.47 -13.63
C LEU A 111 5.05 -7.48 -14.03
N ARG A 112 6.28 -7.71 -13.58
CA ARG A 112 7.43 -6.88 -13.96
C ARG A 112 7.78 -7.03 -15.44
N ARG A 113 7.73 -8.24 -16.01
CA ARG A 113 7.91 -8.45 -17.45
C ARG A 113 6.83 -7.78 -18.29
N ALA A 114 5.59 -7.70 -17.75
CA ALA A 114 4.51 -6.92 -18.37
C ALA A 114 4.70 -5.39 -18.27
N GLY A 115 5.81 -4.91 -17.68
CA GLY A 115 6.13 -3.49 -17.56
C GLY A 115 5.56 -2.82 -16.31
N CYS A 116 4.94 -3.57 -15.41
CA CYS A 116 4.41 -3.00 -14.15
C CYS A 116 5.52 -2.77 -13.12
N ILE A 117 5.36 -1.73 -12.30
CA ILE A 117 6.18 -1.49 -11.11
C ILE A 117 5.47 -2.11 -9.92
N VAL A 118 6.08 -3.12 -9.29
CA VAL A 118 5.48 -3.83 -8.16
C VAL A 118 5.99 -3.26 -6.84
N ARG A 119 5.06 -2.85 -5.97
CA ARG A 119 5.32 -2.27 -4.66
C ARG A 119 4.60 -3.05 -3.57
N ASN A 120 5.22 -3.18 -2.38
CA ASN A 120 4.62 -3.86 -1.24
C ASN A 120 4.20 -2.91 -0.13
N GLN A 121 3.01 -3.14 0.42
CA GLN A 121 2.50 -2.50 1.63
C GLN A 121 2.32 -3.57 2.71
N THR A 122 3.31 -3.72 3.57
CA THR A 122 3.24 -4.63 4.73
C THR A 122 2.35 -4.03 5.82
N VAL A 123 1.56 -4.83 6.50
CA VAL A 123 0.92 -4.45 7.77
C VAL A 123 1.71 -5.07 8.91
N LEU A 124 2.05 -4.27 9.94
CA LEU A 124 2.69 -4.77 11.15
C LEU A 124 1.65 -5.48 12.03
N LEU A 125 1.85 -6.78 12.24
CA LEU A 125 0.89 -7.68 12.88
C LEU A 125 1.54 -8.44 14.03
N ARG A 126 0.96 -8.33 15.22
CA ARG A 126 1.37 -9.08 16.41
C ARG A 126 1.29 -10.59 16.15
N GLY A 127 2.33 -11.32 16.52
CA GLY A 127 2.45 -12.77 16.35
C GLY A 127 2.65 -13.23 14.90
N VAL A 128 2.87 -12.31 13.96
CA VAL A 128 3.13 -12.62 12.54
C VAL A 128 4.48 -12.08 12.10
N ASN A 129 4.69 -10.77 12.18
CA ASN A 129 5.90 -10.09 11.73
C ASN A 129 6.39 -9.02 12.72
N ASP A 130 6.01 -9.12 13.98
CA ASP A 130 6.41 -8.23 15.07
C ASP A 130 7.76 -8.60 15.71
N ASP A 131 8.58 -9.35 14.97
CA ASP A 131 9.99 -9.62 15.25
C ASP A 131 10.86 -8.89 14.22
N PRO A 132 11.90 -8.13 14.64
CA PRO A 132 12.78 -7.41 13.73
C PRO A 132 13.48 -8.29 12.70
N ALA A 133 13.86 -9.53 13.06
CA ALA A 133 14.52 -10.43 12.13
C ALA A 133 13.55 -10.90 11.03
N VAL A 134 12.32 -11.27 11.39
CA VAL A 134 11.26 -11.66 10.45
C VAL A 134 10.91 -10.51 9.51
N LEU A 135 10.75 -9.30 10.05
CA LEU A 135 10.44 -8.12 9.23
C LEU A 135 11.61 -7.76 8.32
N GLY A 136 12.86 -7.83 8.81
CA GLY A 136 14.05 -7.59 8.01
C GLY A 136 14.21 -8.62 6.88
N GLU A 137 14.00 -9.91 7.16
CA GLU A 137 13.99 -10.97 6.16
C GLU A 137 12.92 -10.71 5.08
N LEU A 138 11.70 -10.29 5.49
CA LEU A 138 10.64 -9.93 4.54
C LEU A 138 11.10 -8.80 3.61
N LEU A 139 11.64 -7.71 4.14
CA LEU A 139 12.06 -6.56 3.36
C LEU A 139 13.15 -6.93 2.33
N ALA A 140 14.17 -7.69 2.74
CA ALA A 140 15.23 -8.15 1.87
C ALA A 140 14.71 -9.12 0.79
N SER A 141 13.87 -10.08 1.16
CA SER A 141 13.28 -11.05 0.23
C SER A 141 12.36 -10.40 -0.80
N LEU A 142 11.58 -9.40 -0.40
CA LEU A 142 10.76 -8.61 -1.34
C LEU A 142 11.61 -7.92 -2.40
N THR A 143 12.68 -7.24 -2.00
CA THR A 143 13.59 -6.59 -2.94
C THR A 143 14.24 -7.60 -3.86
N ALA A 144 14.65 -8.76 -3.34
CA ALA A 144 15.27 -9.82 -4.13
C ALA A 144 14.37 -10.34 -5.28
N ILE A 145 13.05 -10.46 -5.05
CA ILE A 145 12.09 -10.84 -6.12
C ILE A 145 11.67 -9.64 -6.98
N GLY A 146 12.13 -8.42 -6.69
CA GLY A 146 11.81 -7.19 -7.41
C GLY A 146 10.45 -6.59 -7.06
N CYS A 147 9.90 -6.92 -5.91
CA CYS A 147 8.77 -6.25 -5.29
C CYS A 147 9.31 -5.25 -4.27
N LEU A 148 9.28 -3.95 -4.59
CA LEU A 148 9.94 -2.96 -3.75
C LEU A 148 9.12 -2.63 -2.49
N PRO A 149 9.70 -2.68 -1.28
CA PRO A 149 9.05 -2.19 -0.07
C PRO A 149 8.59 -0.74 -0.23
N TYR A 150 7.37 -0.43 0.23
CA TYR A 150 6.79 0.90 0.08
C TYR A 150 6.33 1.48 1.42
N TYR A 151 5.43 0.78 2.11
CA TYR A 151 5.00 1.13 3.45
C TYR A 151 5.00 -0.08 4.37
N ILE A 152 5.26 0.16 5.65
CA ILE A 152 4.82 -0.69 6.75
C ILE A 152 3.67 0.06 7.42
N PHE A 153 2.48 -0.52 7.42
CA PHE A 153 1.32 0.10 8.05
C PHE A 153 1.10 -0.40 9.45
N GLN A 154 0.84 0.52 10.35
CA GLN A 154 0.24 0.21 11.64
C GLN A 154 -1.13 -0.45 11.41
N CYS A 155 -1.38 -1.55 12.11
CA CYS A 155 -2.62 -2.32 11.97
C CYS A 155 -3.82 -1.48 12.44
N ARG A 156 -4.85 -1.33 11.59
CA ARG A 156 -6.07 -0.56 11.90
C ARG A 156 -6.91 -1.26 12.99
N PRO A 157 -7.56 -0.49 13.89
CA PRO A 157 -8.41 -1.02 14.95
C PRO A 157 -9.81 -1.43 14.42
N VAL A 158 -9.87 -2.36 13.47
CA VAL A 158 -11.15 -2.86 12.94
C VAL A 158 -11.66 -4.04 13.76
N THR A 159 -12.97 -4.27 13.73
CA THR A 159 -13.62 -5.39 14.43
C THR A 159 -12.97 -6.72 14.04
N GLY A 160 -12.67 -7.57 15.02
CA GLY A 160 -12.00 -8.87 14.82
C GLY A 160 -10.47 -8.80 14.68
N VAL A 161 -9.88 -7.61 14.53
CA VAL A 161 -8.42 -7.43 14.35
C VAL A 161 -7.80 -6.69 15.54
N LYS A 162 -8.48 -5.69 16.07
CA LYS A 162 -7.99 -4.76 17.10
C LYS A 162 -7.26 -5.43 18.26
N ASN A 163 -7.84 -6.45 18.88
CA ASN A 163 -7.29 -7.09 20.08
C ASN A 163 -6.33 -8.23 19.76
N MET A 164 -6.27 -8.70 18.51
CA MET A 164 -5.48 -9.87 18.12
C MET A 164 -4.14 -9.48 17.50
N PHE A 165 -4.15 -8.53 16.58
CA PHE A 165 -3.01 -8.28 15.69
C PHE A 165 -2.37 -6.91 15.84
N GLN A 166 -2.96 -5.99 16.61
CA GLN A 166 -2.33 -4.69 16.81
C GLN A 166 -1.07 -4.79 17.67
N VAL A 167 -0.05 -4.04 17.28
CA VAL A 167 1.21 -3.84 18.02
C VAL A 167 1.17 -2.42 18.59
N PRO A 168 1.56 -2.17 19.85
CA PRO A 168 1.73 -0.80 20.36
C PRO A 168 2.66 0.00 19.44
N MET A 169 2.32 1.27 19.16
CA MET A 169 3.08 2.11 18.22
C MET A 169 4.54 2.29 18.64
N GLU A 170 4.79 2.45 19.94
CA GLU A 170 6.14 2.53 20.47
C GLU A 170 6.95 1.27 20.15
N ARG A 171 6.37 0.09 20.41
CA ARG A 171 6.98 -1.19 20.07
C ARG A 171 7.15 -1.35 18.56
N GLY A 172 6.18 -0.84 17.76
CA GLY A 172 6.26 -0.83 16.29
C GLY A 172 7.46 -0.04 15.78
N ILE A 173 7.77 1.12 16.37
CA ILE A 173 8.98 1.90 16.06
C ILE A 173 10.24 1.07 16.29
N GLU A 174 10.36 0.42 17.46
CA GLU A 174 11.52 -0.41 17.78
C GLU A 174 11.70 -1.56 16.79
N ILE A 175 10.62 -2.27 16.46
CA ILE A 175 10.64 -3.39 15.52
C ILE A 175 11.11 -2.91 14.14
N VAL A 176 10.49 -1.85 13.61
CA VAL A 176 10.78 -1.33 12.27
C VAL A 176 12.22 -0.80 12.19
N GLU A 177 12.66 -0.02 13.17
CA GLU A 177 14.02 0.54 13.15
C GLU A 177 15.09 -0.55 13.34
N ASN A 178 14.84 -1.56 14.17
CA ASN A 178 15.76 -2.70 14.31
C ASN A 178 15.76 -3.55 13.03
N ALA A 179 14.62 -3.81 12.39
CA ALA A 179 14.55 -4.51 11.10
C ALA A 179 15.36 -3.77 10.02
N LYS A 180 15.23 -2.44 9.93
CA LYS A 180 16.02 -1.62 8.99
C LYS A 180 17.53 -1.69 9.21
N ARG A 181 18.00 -1.95 10.44
CA ARG A 181 19.42 -2.13 10.73
C ARG A 181 19.99 -3.44 10.19
N LEU A 182 19.14 -4.45 9.97
CA LEU A 182 19.52 -5.75 9.47
C LEU A 182 19.63 -5.83 7.94
N VAL A 183 19.19 -4.79 7.21
CA VAL A 183 19.06 -4.83 5.75
C VAL A 183 19.78 -3.67 5.08
N SER A 184 19.95 -3.76 3.75
CA SER A 184 20.68 -2.80 2.93
C SER A 184 19.81 -1.63 2.43
N GLY A 185 20.40 -0.71 1.68
CA GLY A 185 19.81 0.55 1.27
C GLY A 185 18.40 0.49 0.69
N MET A 186 18.19 -0.30 -0.38
CA MET A 186 16.89 -0.36 -1.06
C MET A 186 15.82 -1.06 -0.23
N ASP A 187 16.21 -2.06 0.57
CA ASP A 187 15.31 -2.85 1.40
C ASP A 187 14.65 -1.99 2.50
N LYS A 188 15.38 -0.99 3.02
CA LYS A 188 14.91 -0.09 4.08
C LYS A 188 14.35 1.24 3.60
N ALA A 189 14.19 1.41 2.28
CA ALA A 189 13.53 2.58 1.69
C ALA A 189 12.00 2.50 1.88
N VAL A 190 11.57 2.32 3.11
CA VAL A 190 10.18 2.10 3.54
C VAL A 190 9.82 3.04 4.68
N LYS A 191 8.56 3.47 4.73
CA LYS A 191 8.03 4.33 5.79
C LYS A 191 7.10 3.54 6.69
N TYR A 192 7.17 3.77 7.99
CA TYR A 192 6.21 3.27 8.95
C TYR A 192 5.07 4.27 9.10
N CYS A 193 3.86 3.89 8.73
CA CYS A 193 2.73 4.81 8.63
C CYS A 193 1.47 4.24 9.26
N LEU A 194 0.52 5.12 9.56
CA LEU A 194 -0.87 4.75 9.81
C LEU A 194 -1.81 5.54 8.88
N SER A 195 -2.91 4.89 8.46
CA SER A 195 -3.96 5.52 7.67
C SER A 195 -5.03 6.07 8.61
N HIS A 196 -4.92 7.36 8.92
CA HIS A 196 -5.79 8.08 9.86
C HIS A 196 -6.88 8.86 9.10
N PRO A 197 -8.05 9.18 9.70
CA PRO A 197 -9.06 10.05 9.07
C PRO A 197 -8.52 11.43 8.64
N ALA A 198 -7.51 11.96 9.33
CA ALA A 198 -6.85 13.21 8.98
C ALA A 198 -5.84 13.08 7.82
N GLY A 199 -5.46 11.86 7.41
CA GLY A 199 -4.50 11.59 6.35
C GLY A 199 -3.61 10.39 6.62
N LYS A 200 -2.55 10.24 5.84
CA LYS A 200 -1.50 9.25 6.09
C LYS A 200 -0.41 9.86 6.97
N LEU A 201 -0.25 9.32 8.16
CA LEU A 201 0.71 9.80 9.15
C LEU A 201 1.91 8.86 9.20
N GLU A 202 3.09 9.38 8.99
CA GLU A 202 4.36 8.66 9.21
C GLU A 202 4.69 8.70 10.70
N ILE A 203 4.95 7.55 11.29
CA ILE A 203 5.38 7.40 12.67
C ILE A 203 6.90 7.48 12.67
N LEU A 204 7.46 8.54 13.23
CA LEU A 204 8.90 8.83 13.09
C LEU A 204 9.72 8.20 14.20
N THR A 205 9.48 8.60 15.44
CA THR A 205 10.29 8.17 16.58
C THR A 205 9.59 8.47 17.90
N LYS A 206 10.17 7.97 18.99
CA LYS A 206 9.83 8.33 20.37
C LYS A 206 10.64 9.56 20.77
N THR A 207 10.00 10.58 21.37
CA THR A 207 10.63 11.82 21.81
C THR A 207 10.62 12.02 23.31
N GLY A 208 9.81 11.27 24.05
CA GLY A 208 9.67 11.33 25.49
C GLY A 208 9.24 9.98 26.06
N GLU A 209 8.92 9.93 27.34
CA GLU A 209 8.52 8.69 28.01
C GLU A 209 7.23 8.12 27.41
N ASP A 210 6.27 9.00 27.08
CA ASP A 210 4.94 8.68 26.51
C ASP A 210 4.62 9.58 25.30
N GLU A 211 5.63 10.06 24.59
CA GLU A 211 5.45 10.96 23.47
C GLU A 211 6.09 10.43 22.20
N LEU A 212 5.30 10.39 21.10
CA LEU A 212 5.73 10.00 19.78
C LEU A 212 5.69 11.19 18.82
N LEU A 213 6.59 11.19 17.85
CA LEU A 213 6.70 12.16 16.78
C LEU A 213 6.09 11.59 15.50
N PHE A 214 5.23 12.39 14.86
CA PHE A 214 4.54 12.05 13.62
C PHE A 214 4.80 13.11 12.56
N ARG A 215 4.61 12.73 11.29
CA ARG A 215 4.60 13.66 10.16
C ARG A 215 3.41 13.36 9.26
N PHE A 216 2.69 14.40 8.83
CA PHE A 216 1.71 14.26 7.75
C PHE A 216 2.44 13.93 6.45
N HIS A 217 2.42 12.67 6.04
CA HIS A 217 2.90 12.25 4.73
C HIS A 217 1.92 12.61 3.63
N GLU A 218 0.63 12.39 3.88
CA GLU A 218 -0.51 12.89 3.13
C GLU A 218 -1.51 13.44 4.14
N ALA A 219 -2.19 14.53 3.83
CA ALA A 219 -3.16 15.14 4.72
C ALA A 219 -4.47 15.46 3.99
N LYS A 220 -5.61 15.30 4.68
CA LYS A 220 -6.92 15.72 4.17
C LYS A 220 -6.95 17.23 3.94
N ASP A 221 -6.31 18.01 4.81
CA ASP A 221 -6.01 19.42 4.63
C ASP A 221 -4.60 19.53 4.01
N PRO A 222 -4.47 19.90 2.71
CA PRO A 222 -3.17 19.94 2.03
C PRO A 222 -2.13 20.84 2.70
N THR A 223 -2.56 21.85 3.45
CA THR A 223 -1.65 22.78 4.14
C THR A 223 -0.86 22.10 5.27
N ARG A 224 -1.32 20.94 5.72
CA ARG A 224 -0.64 20.13 6.75
C ARG A 224 0.38 19.15 6.20
N CYS A 225 0.44 18.93 4.88
CA CYS A 225 1.41 18.02 4.29
C CYS A 225 2.85 18.41 4.68
N GLY A 226 3.62 17.45 5.21
CA GLY A 226 4.97 17.67 5.71
C GLY A 226 5.06 18.20 7.14
N GLN A 227 3.97 18.70 7.74
CA GLN A 227 3.93 19.15 9.12
C GLN A 227 4.31 18.02 10.08
N VAL A 228 5.19 18.32 11.00
CA VAL A 228 5.60 17.42 12.09
C VAL A 228 4.85 17.82 13.35
N PHE A 229 4.37 16.85 14.11
CA PHE A 229 3.69 17.09 15.38
C PHE A 229 4.01 16.00 16.39
N ARG A 230 3.81 16.30 17.66
CA ARG A 230 3.97 15.38 18.76
C ARG A 230 2.61 14.95 19.28
N HIS A 231 2.52 13.73 19.75
CA HIS A 231 1.31 13.24 20.39
C HIS A 231 1.67 12.31 21.54
N ARG A 232 1.03 12.54 22.70
CA ARG A 232 1.17 11.66 23.85
C ARG A 232 0.36 10.39 23.61
N THR A 233 1.00 9.25 23.81
CA THR A 233 0.39 7.94 23.65
C THR A 233 0.52 7.16 24.95
N LEU A 234 -0.47 6.31 25.24
CA LEU A 234 -0.30 5.33 26.29
C LEU A 234 0.79 4.32 25.87
N PRO A 235 1.51 3.69 26.82
CA PRO A 235 2.56 2.71 26.50
C PRO A 235 2.07 1.54 25.63
N ASP A 236 0.79 1.17 25.75
CA ASP A 236 0.11 0.14 24.97
C ASP A 236 -0.74 0.72 23.82
N GLY A 237 -0.61 2.02 23.54
CA GLY A 237 -1.36 2.74 22.52
C GLY A 237 -1.06 2.22 21.11
N CYS A 238 -2.08 1.62 20.49
CA CYS A 238 -1.96 1.02 19.16
C CYS A 238 -2.47 1.92 18.03
N TRP A 239 -3.17 3.02 18.34
CA TRP A 239 -3.77 3.93 17.38
C TRP A 239 -3.95 5.33 17.96
N LEU A 240 -4.04 6.32 17.08
CA LEU A 240 -4.35 7.70 17.47
C LEU A 240 -5.88 7.93 17.56
N PRO A 241 -6.36 8.87 18.38
CA PRO A 241 -7.76 9.28 18.38
C PRO A 241 -8.14 9.92 17.04
N ASP A 242 -9.39 9.75 16.60
CA ASP A 242 -9.87 10.27 15.30
C ASP A 242 -9.75 11.80 15.20
N GLU A 243 -9.89 12.52 16.33
CA GLU A 243 -9.63 13.96 16.44
C GLU A 243 -8.22 14.19 16.98
N LEU A 244 -7.36 14.78 16.15
CA LEU A 244 -5.99 15.14 16.53
C LEU A 244 -5.96 16.57 17.07
N THR A 245 -5.60 16.71 18.34
CA THR A 245 -5.15 18.00 18.89
C THR A 245 -3.67 18.13 18.56
N LEU A 246 -3.31 19.14 17.80
CA LEU A 246 -1.92 19.42 17.42
C LEU A 246 -1.40 20.53 18.32
N ASP A 247 -0.41 20.22 19.13
CA ASP A 247 0.38 21.17 19.91
C ASP A 247 1.60 21.65 19.14
#